data_3982a8c24b7fc6a83ff0c246d7826a04
#
_entry.id   3982a8c24b7fc6a83ff0c246d7826a04
#
_cell.length_a   1.000
_cell.length_b   1.000
_cell.length_c   1.000
_cell.angle_alpha   90.00
_cell.angle_beta   90.00
_cell.angle_gamma   90.00
#
_symmetry.space_group_name_H-M   'P 1'
#
loop_
_entity.id
_entity.type
_entity.pdbx_description
1 polymer ?
#
loop_
_entity_poly.entity_id
_entity_poly.type
_entity_poly.pdbx_seq_one_letter_code
_entity_poly.pdbx_strand_id
1 'polypeptide(L)'
;MYQIEKFAPSAQEYCDLRIKAGLSMKSLSAAKIGLPNSLFAVSIRDGETLIAMGRVVGDGACNFEIVDIAVDPNWQGKGLGRVVMEHIEGYLNSAVLEGSYVSMIADKPEFYQKMGYQTVGPKSEGMTKKFNTN
;
A
#
# COMPACT_ATOMS: atom_id res chain seq x y z
N MET A 1 15.21 -10.07 -13.36
CA MET A 1 15.74 -9.43 -12.14
C MET A 1 14.88 -8.24 -11.78
N TYR A 2 14.53 -8.12 -10.52
CA TYR A 2 13.65 -7.05 -10.07
C TYR A 2 14.44 -5.84 -9.59
N GLN A 3 13.91 -4.66 -9.89
CA GLN A 3 14.44 -3.40 -9.35
C GLN A 3 13.46 -2.89 -8.30
N ILE A 4 13.97 -2.50 -7.15
CA ILE A 4 13.16 -1.99 -6.04
C ILE A 4 13.49 -0.51 -5.87
N GLU A 5 12.46 0.32 -5.97
CA GLU A 5 12.57 1.77 -5.84
C GLU A 5 11.77 2.22 -4.62
N LYS A 6 12.38 3.04 -3.78
CA LYS A 6 11.72 3.54 -2.57
C LYS A 6 11.03 4.87 -2.83
N PHE A 7 10.22 4.90 -3.88
CA PHE A 7 9.37 6.03 -4.23
C PHE A 7 8.16 5.53 -5.01
N ALA A 8 7.14 6.38 -5.10
CA ALA A 8 5.90 6.02 -5.76
C ALA A 8 6.09 5.90 -7.27
N PRO A 9 5.31 5.03 -7.93
CA PRO A 9 5.28 4.99 -9.40
C PRO A 9 4.63 6.27 -9.95
N SER A 10 4.64 6.42 -11.26
CA SER A 10 3.88 7.50 -11.89
C SER A 10 2.39 7.34 -11.61
N ALA A 11 1.64 8.43 -11.68
CA ALA A 11 0.20 8.41 -11.44
C ALA A 11 -0.51 7.43 -12.39
N GLN A 12 -0.11 7.41 -13.66
CA GLN A 12 -0.72 6.51 -14.64
C GLN A 12 -0.43 5.05 -14.33
N GLU A 13 0.82 4.72 -14.03
CA GLU A 13 1.20 3.35 -13.67
C GLU A 13 0.47 2.87 -12.41
N TYR A 14 0.36 3.76 -11.43
CA TYR A 14 -0.35 3.49 -10.19
C TYR A 14 -1.82 3.14 -10.47
N CYS A 15 -2.50 3.98 -11.25
CA CYS A 15 -3.90 3.74 -11.59
C CYS A 15 -4.07 2.42 -12.34
N ASP A 16 -3.20 2.15 -13.29
CA ASP A 16 -3.26 0.94 -14.11
C ASP A 16 -3.03 -0.32 -13.27
N LEU A 17 -2.03 -0.30 -12.40
CA LEU A 17 -1.75 -1.47 -11.56
C LEU A 17 -2.87 -1.75 -10.56
N ARG A 18 -3.48 -0.71 -10.01
CA ARG A 18 -4.65 -0.89 -9.12
C ARG A 18 -5.74 -1.70 -9.81
N ILE A 19 -6.07 -1.33 -11.05
CA ILE A 19 -7.11 -2.03 -11.82
C ILE A 19 -6.70 -3.47 -12.10
N LYS A 20 -5.46 -3.68 -12.55
CA LYS A 20 -4.95 -5.04 -12.83
C LYS A 20 -5.00 -5.92 -11.59
N ALA A 21 -4.68 -5.39 -10.44
CA ALA A 21 -4.64 -6.13 -9.18
C ALA A 21 -6.01 -6.31 -8.53
N GLY A 22 -7.08 -5.77 -9.11
CA GLY A 22 -8.42 -5.90 -8.58
C GLY A 22 -8.79 -4.90 -7.50
N LEU A 23 -8.02 -3.83 -7.35
CA LEU A 23 -8.33 -2.75 -6.42
C LEU A 23 -9.28 -1.75 -7.07
N SER A 24 -9.94 -0.93 -6.24
CA SER A 24 -10.86 0.07 -6.76
C SER A 24 -10.15 1.14 -7.58
N MET A 25 -10.87 1.73 -8.52
CA MET A 25 -10.37 2.78 -9.39
C MET A 25 -10.03 4.04 -8.56
N LYS A 26 -8.95 4.70 -8.94
CA LYS A 26 -8.62 6.06 -8.52
C LYS A 26 -8.48 6.91 -9.76
N SER A 27 -8.97 8.15 -9.72
CA SER A 27 -8.78 9.06 -10.84
C SER A 27 -7.31 9.44 -10.98
N LEU A 28 -6.91 9.78 -12.21
CA LEU A 28 -5.55 10.26 -12.46
C LEU A 28 -5.26 11.53 -11.66
N SER A 29 -6.26 12.43 -11.56
CA SER A 29 -6.12 13.66 -10.77
C SER A 29 -5.86 13.37 -9.30
N ALA A 30 -6.60 12.42 -8.71
CA ALA A 30 -6.39 12.04 -7.31
C ALA A 30 -5.00 11.45 -7.10
N ALA A 31 -4.56 10.59 -8.02
CA ALA A 31 -3.23 9.98 -7.92
C ALA A 31 -2.13 11.04 -8.01
N LYS A 32 -2.25 12.03 -8.90
CA LYS A 32 -1.26 13.10 -9.04
C LYS A 32 -1.12 13.92 -7.75
N ILE A 33 -2.19 14.08 -7.01
CA ILE A 33 -2.15 14.79 -5.72
C ILE A 33 -1.66 13.86 -4.62
N GLY A 34 -2.19 12.65 -4.58
CA GLY A 34 -1.98 11.74 -3.45
C GLY A 34 -0.58 11.12 -3.38
N LEU A 35 -0.03 10.70 -4.51
CA LEU A 35 1.26 10.02 -4.51
C LEU A 35 2.40 10.85 -3.93
N PRO A 36 2.52 12.14 -4.25
CA PRO A 36 3.57 12.98 -3.63
C PRO A 36 3.40 13.16 -2.12
N ASN A 37 2.22 12.89 -1.59
CA ASN A 37 1.94 13.01 -0.16
C ASN A 37 2.14 11.70 0.61
N SER A 38 2.71 10.68 -0.02
CA SER A 38 3.04 9.44 0.67
C SER A 38 4.11 9.68 1.72
N LEU A 39 3.96 9.08 2.89
CA LEU A 39 5.03 9.06 3.89
C LEU A 39 6.16 8.15 3.44
N PHE A 40 5.79 7.05 2.82
CA PHE A 40 6.72 6.08 2.25
C PHE A 40 6.04 5.38 1.09
N ALA A 41 6.82 5.04 0.07
CA ALA A 41 6.32 4.26 -1.04
C ALA A 41 7.42 3.32 -1.52
N VAL A 42 7.00 2.19 -2.07
CA VAL A 42 7.90 1.23 -2.69
C VAL A 42 7.29 0.75 -4.00
N SER A 43 8.12 0.66 -5.02
CA SER A 43 7.76 0.15 -6.35
C SER A 43 8.71 -0.97 -6.71
N ILE A 44 8.20 -2.04 -7.30
CA ILE A 44 9.03 -3.12 -7.83
C ILE A 44 8.80 -3.18 -9.33
N ARG A 45 9.88 -3.22 -10.08
CA ARG A 45 9.86 -3.26 -11.54
C ARG A 45 10.60 -4.49 -12.06
N ASP A 46 10.12 -4.98 -13.19
CA ASP A 46 10.87 -5.89 -14.04
C ASP A 46 11.16 -5.12 -15.33
N GLY A 47 12.43 -4.71 -15.51
CA GLY A 47 12.75 -3.75 -16.56
C GLY A 47 12.02 -2.43 -16.29
N GLU A 48 11.26 -1.95 -17.26
CA GLU A 48 10.49 -0.72 -17.12
C GLU A 48 9.05 -0.96 -16.62
N THR A 49 8.64 -2.21 -16.48
CA THR A 49 7.27 -2.56 -16.12
C THR A 49 7.10 -2.55 -14.60
N LEU A 50 6.14 -1.77 -14.11
CA LEU A 50 5.75 -1.80 -12.71
C LEU A 50 4.97 -3.09 -12.43
N ILE A 51 5.45 -3.92 -11.51
CA ILE A 51 4.84 -5.21 -11.21
C ILE A 51 4.30 -5.31 -9.79
N ALA A 52 4.75 -4.46 -8.88
CA ALA A 52 4.22 -4.43 -7.51
C ALA A 52 4.46 -3.07 -6.89
N MET A 53 3.66 -2.74 -5.88
CA MET A 53 3.78 -1.46 -5.18
C MET A 53 3.14 -1.52 -3.80
N GLY A 54 3.44 -0.51 -2.99
CA GLY A 54 2.76 -0.27 -1.72
C GLY A 54 3.13 1.10 -1.18
N ARG A 55 2.30 1.64 -0.30
CA ARG A 55 2.53 2.96 0.29
C ARG A 55 2.12 2.99 1.76
N VAL A 56 2.63 4.00 2.46
CA VAL A 56 2.18 4.38 3.79
C VAL A 56 1.74 5.83 3.74
N VAL A 57 0.57 6.12 4.28
CA VAL A 57 0.04 7.48 4.43
C VAL A 57 -0.26 7.75 5.90
N GLY A 58 -0.42 9.01 6.27
CA GLY A 58 -0.71 9.41 7.63
C GLY A 58 -0.07 10.74 7.99
N ASP A 59 -0.01 11.03 9.29
CA ASP A 59 0.61 12.27 9.77
C ASP A 59 2.11 12.12 10.05
N GLY A 60 2.63 10.93 9.95
CA GLY A 60 4.05 10.66 10.15
C GLY A 60 4.47 10.47 11.60
N ALA A 61 3.53 10.41 12.53
CA ALA A 61 3.84 10.28 13.96
C ALA A 61 2.77 9.51 14.73
N CYS A 62 1.53 10.00 14.75
CA CYS A 62 0.46 9.40 15.55
C CYS A 62 -0.24 8.27 14.82
N ASN A 63 -0.44 8.44 13.52
CA ASN A 63 -1.21 7.48 12.71
C ASN A 63 -0.52 7.20 11.40
N PHE A 64 -0.43 5.92 11.07
CA PHE A 64 0.09 5.43 9.80
C PHE A 64 -0.91 4.46 9.23
N GLU A 65 -1.19 4.55 7.95
CA GLU A 65 -2.04 3.57 7.27
C GLU A 65 -1.28 2.98 6.08
N ILE A 66 -1.25 1.66 6.02
CA ILE A 66 -0.67 0.93 4.90
C ILE A 66 -1.75 0.82 3.82
N VAL A 67 -1.44 1.28 2.62
CA VAL A 67 -2.41 1.32 1.51
C VAL A 67 -1.77 0.85 0.21
N ASP A 68 -2.61 0.51 -0.74
CA ASP A 68 -2.22 0.26 -2.14
C ASP A 68 -1.23 -0.90 -2.32
N ILE A 69 -1.32 -1.92 -1.48
CA ILE A 69 -0.51 -3.12 -1.70
C ILE A 69 -1.07 -3.86 -2.91
N ALA A 70 -0.30 -3.90 -3.98
CA ALA A 70 -0.76 -4.48 -5.23
C ALA A 70 0.38 -5.22 -5.93
N VAL A 71 0.05 -6.38 -6.50
CA VAL A 71 0.97 -7.17 -7.32
C VAL A 71 0.24 -7.50 -8.62
N ASP A 72 0.89 -7.25 -9.75
CA ASP A 72 0.36 -7.61 -11.07
C ASP A 72 0.01 -9.11 -11.07
N PRO A 73 -1.20 -9.50 -11.54
CA PRO A 73 -1.62 -10.90 -11.53
C PRO A 73 -0.63 -11.85 -12.21
N ASN A 74 0.08 -11.40 -13.23
CA ASN A 74 1.06 -12.23 -13.93
C ASN A 74 2.31 -12.49 -13.09
N TRP A 75 2.46 -11.80 -11.96
CA TRP A 75 3.63 -11.85 -11.09
C TRP A 75 3.30 -12.31 -9.68
N GLN A 76 2.05 -12.70 -9.44
CA GLN A 76 1.62 -13.24 -8.14
C GLN A 76 2.21 -14.63 -7.92
N GLY A 77 2.28 -15.04 -6.65
CA GLY A 77 2.84 -16.34 -6.28
C GLY A 77 4.36 -16.37 -6.26
N LYS A 78 5.03 -15.22 -6.38
CA LYS A 78 6.49 -15.11 -6.40
C LYS A 78 7.05 -14.40 -5.17
N GLY A 79 6.21 -14.13 -4.18
CA GLY A 79 6.65 -13.49 -2.94
C GLY A 79 6.80 -11.97 -3.01
N LEU A 80 6.32 -11.32 -4.07
CA LEU A 80 6.50 -9.87 -4.24
C LEU A 80 5.70 -9.05 -3.22
N GLY A 81 4.50 -9.50 -2.86
CA GLY A 81 3.72 -8.84 -1.83
C GLY A 81 4.45 -8.81 -0.49
N ARG A 82 5.13 -9.90 -0.15
CA ARG A 82 5.93 -9.96 1.06
C ARG A 82 7.13 -9.00 0.98
N VAL A 83 7.78 -8.93 -0.18
CA VAL A 83 8.91 -7.99 -0.37
C VAL A 83 8.45 -6.55 -0.19
N VAL A 84 7.31 -6.19 -0.77
CA VAL A 84 6.70 -4.87 -0.57
C VAL A 84 6.50 -4.59 0.93
N MET A 85 5.91 -5.55 1.64
CA MET A 85 5.64 -5.38 3.07
C MET A 85 6.91 -5.31 3.90
N GLU A 86 7.95 -6.04 3.54
CA GLU A 86 9.23 -5.97 4.24
C GLU A 86 9.82 -4.56 4.16
N HIS A 87 9.76 -3.91 3.00
CA HIS A 87 10.22 -2.52 2.85
C HIS A 87 9.36 -1.55 3.64
N ILE A 88 8.04 -1.74 3.62
CA ILE A 88 7.11 -0.92 4.40
C ILE A 88 7.41 -1.05 5.89
N GLU A 89 7.60 -2.27 6.37
CA GLU A 89 7.91 -2.51 7.78
C GLU A 89 9.27 -1.95 8.18
N GLY A 90 10.24 -1.97 7.26
CA GLY A 90 11.51 -1.32 7.48
C GLY A 90 11.36 0.18 7.74
N TYR A 91 10.53 0.85 6.93
CA TYR A 91 10.21 2.26 7.15
C TYR A 91 9.50 2.46 8.49
N LEU A 92 8.45 1.68 8.76
CA LEU A 92 7.66 1.83 9.98
C LEU A 92 8.50 1.61 11.23
N ASN A 93 9.38 0.62 11.23
CA ASN A 93 10.24 0.34 12.37
C ASN A 93 11.12 1.55 12.75
N SER A 94 11.46 2.39 11.78
CA SER A 94 12.26 3.60 12.04
C SER A 94 11.41 4.84 12.32
N ALA A 95 10.13 4.82 11.98
CA ALA A 95 9.26 5.99 12.03
C ALA A 95 8.33 6.02 13.25
N VAL A 96 7.88 4.84 13.72
CA VAL A 96 6.91 4.77 14.82
C VAL A 96 7.49 5.25 16.13
N LEU A 97 6.65 5.91 16.91
CA LEU A 97 6.94 6.40 18.25
C LEU A 97 5.97 5.76 19.23
N GLU A 98 6.17 5.97 20.52
CA GLU A 98 5.25 5.47 21.52
C GLU A 98 3.85 6.00 21.26
N GLY A 99 2.87 5.09 21.19
CA GLY A 99 1.48 5.45 20.92
C GLY A 99 1.12 5.57 19.45
N SER A 100 2.07 5.46 18.52
CA SER A 100 1.75 5.43 17.10
C SER A 100 0.82 4.26 16.79
N TYR A 101 -0.17 4.50 15.92
CA TYR A 101 -1.09 3.47 15.48
C TYR A 101 -0.88 3.18 14.01
N VAL A 102 -0.58 1.91 13.68
CA VAL A 102 -0.42 1.45 12.30
C VAL A 102 -1.61 0.57 11.96
N SER A 103 -2.32 0.92 10.89
CA SER A 103 -3.52 0.19 10.47
C SER A 103 -3.53 -0.06 8.98
N MET A 104 -4.44 -0.93 8.55
CA MET A 104 -4.74 -1.16 7.14
C MET A 104 -6.16 -1.73 7.02
N ILE A 105 -6.75 -1.54 5.86
CA ILE A 105 -7.96 -2.24 5.47
C ILE A 105 -7.53 -3.35 4.53
N ALA A 106 -7.64 -4.59 4.98
CA ALA A 106 -7.08 -5.75 4.27
C ALA A 106 -8.18 -6.56 3.59
N ASP A 107 -8.04 -6.74 2.26
CA ASP A 107 -8.95 -7.62 1.51
C ASP A 107 -8.60 -9.09 1.73
N LYS A 108 -7.34 -9.39 2.06
CA LYS A 108 -6.85 -10.75 2.33
C LYS A 108 -6.14 -10.78 3.68
N PRO A 109 -6.90 -10.76 4.79
CA PRO A 109 -6.30 -10.69 6.12
C PRO A 109 -5.30 -11.80 6.41
N GLU A 110 -5.51 -13.01 5.87
CA GLU A 110 -4.65 -14.15 6.15
C GLU A 110 -3.21 -13.90 5.74
N PHE A 111 -3.01 -13.18 4.63
CA PHE A 111 -1.67 -12.84 4.16
C PHE A 111 -0.92 -12.01 5.20
N TYR A 112 -1.61 -11.01 5.77
CA TYR A 112 -0.99 -10.10 6.74
C TYR A 112 -0.89 -10.73 8.13
N GLN A 113 -1.82 -11.62 8.49
CA GLN A 113 -1.77 -12.32 9.78
C GLN A 113 -0.48 -13.12 9.92
N LYS A 114 0.02 -13.70 8.84
CA LYS A 114 1.30 -14.41 8.82
C LYS A 114 2.49 -13.51 9.14
N MET A 115 2.33 -12.20 9.00
CA MET A 115 3.36 -11.21 9.30
C MET A 115 3.14 -10.52 10.65
N GLY A 116 2.19 -11.01 11.44
CA GLY A 116 1.94 -10.51 12.79
C GLY A 116 0.82 -9.48 12.90
N TYR A 117 0.11 -9.19 11.80
CA TYR A 117 -1.04 -8.27 11.85
C TYR A 117 -2.25 -9.00 12.43
N GLN A 118 -3.07 -8.28 13.18
CA GLN A 118 -4.25 -8.83 13.83
C GLN A 118 -5.48 -8.02 13.42
N THR A 119 -6.61 -8.70 13.24
CA THR A 119 -7.88 -8.01 13.04
C THR A 119 -8.26 -7.26 14.31
N VAL A 120 -8.91 -6.12 14.16
CA VAL A 120 -9.32 -5.28 15.31
C VAL A 120 -10.73 -5.57 15.79
N GLY A 121 -11.46 -6.41 15.05
CA GLY A 121 -12.79 -6.85 15.47
C GLY A 121 -12.74 -7.77 16.68
N PRO A 122 -13.83 -7.89 17.45
CA PRO A 122 -15.08 -7.14 17.28
C PRO A 122 -15.10 -5.76 17.93
N LYS A 123 -14.05 -5.38 18.66
CA LYS A 123 -14.00 -4.11 19.39
C LYS A 123 -14.06 -2.91 18.45
N SER A 124 -13.39 -3.01 17.31
CA SER A 124 -13.34 -1.95 16.29
C SER A 124 -13.51 -2.58 14.91
N GLU A 125 -13.92 -1.79 13.95
CA GLU A 125 -14.09 -2.26 12.58
C GLU A 125 -13.75 -1.15 11.61
N GLY A 126 -13.21 -1.53 10.44
CA GLY A 126 -13.03 -0.62 9.33
C GLY A 126 -14.39 -0.20 8.78
N MET A 127 -14.54 1.08 8.49
CA MET A 127 -15.81 1.63 7.99
C MET A 127 -15.52 2.58 6.84
N THR A 128 -16.46 2.66 5.91
CA THR A 128 -16.36 3.57 4.77
C THR A 128 -17.72 4.18 4.47
N LYS A 129 -17.71 5.35 3.88
CA LYS A 129 -18.91 6.01 3.39
C LYS A 129 -18.57 6.67 2.06
N LYS A 130 -19.45 6.54 1.08
CA LYS A 130 -19.26 7.20 -0.20
C LYS A 130 -19.66 8.68 -0.10
N PHE A 131 -18.79 9.53 -0.62
CA PHE A 131 -19.08 10.94 -0.75
C PHE A 131 -19.25 11.29 -2.23
N ASN A 132 -20.14 12.21 -2.54
CA ASN A 132 -20.36 12.67 -3.89
C ASN A 132 -19.13 13.43 -4.39
N THR A 133 -18.74 13.16 -5.63
CA THR A 133 -17.63 13.87 -6.27
C THR A 133 -18.16 14.77 -7.38
N ASN A 134 -17.53 15.91 -7.52
CA ASN A 134 -17.89 16.89 -8.56
C ASN A 134 -17.11 16.63 -9.85
#